data_d20f92bcea3b3596c43c35de020b6c0a
#
_entry.id   d20f92bcea3b3596c43c35de020b6c0a
#
_cell.length_a   1.000
_cell.length_b   1.000
_cell.length_c   1.000
_cell.angle_alpha   90.00
_cell.angle_beta   90.00
_cell.angle_gamma   90.00
#
_symmetry.space_group_name_H-M   'P 1'
#
loop_
_entity.id
_entity.type
_entity.pdbx_description
1 polymer ?
#
loop_
_entity_poly.entity_id
_entity_poly.type
_entity_poly.pdbx_seq_one_letter_code
_entity_poly.pdbx_strand_id
1 'polypeptide(L)'
;MLDGSANETAIDGRTMSVEDAHCGSSLGGSMDVRKIIAFIGAFYWIVMTVLIVPGAVVASFFTIMLPAMLIWIPLHNWIDHKLCRMVNDHWVSASQSAGLNVIEYGDDISEIAEKRVLFLSNHLGLVDHFVLMCAMYNKGTIAEKYLWVIFNIWKMTPLGAMWLTHGNYFINGGASQRERLLKQFREHLKDNYWKFDHRWIVMYPEGSRLYLIRESNARYAKRIGEKVFRNCALPRSSGAHAVFEIAGKSYDNNNMELNLARCGLGGPVEYVVDCTLGYYKGDVPELGRYMTGEFPHKQSTVGVHYKIYPVKAEWSDEEKLRQWLYARYEEKDELLEYYYTKGTFPVNAKSRPRPLHFPFSRCVVVETFWILLFYAHYHIWVKPLCIFLLNIVLSVFI
;
A
#
# COMPACT_ATOMS: atom_id res chain seq x y z
N MET A 1 -32.10 -14.51 -62.13
CA MET A 1 -31.05 -14.76 -63.13
C MET A 1 -29.78 -14.96 -62.34
N LEU A 2 -29.48 -16.26 -62.00
CA LEU A 2 -28.61 -17.19 -62.76
C LEU A 2 -27.18 -16.60 -62.80
N ASP A 3 -26.10 -17.14 -62.35
CA ASP A 3 -25.55 -18.50 -62.18
C ASP A 3 -24.25 -18.29 -61.41
N GLY A 4 -23.77 -19.04 -60.50
CA GLY A 4 -23.37 -20.44 -60.54
C GLY A 4 -21.91 -20.60 -60.93
N SER A 5 -21.04 -20.97 -60.03
CA SER A 5 -20.20 -22.17 -60.19
C SER A 5 -19.18 -22.31 -59.08
N ALA A 6 -19.24 -23.48 -58.49
CA ALA A 6 -18.23 -24.06 -57.59
C ALA A 6 -16.91 -24.35 -58.34
N ASN A 7 -15.83 -24.39 -57.62
CA ASN A 7 -14.77 -25.38 -57.88
C ASN A 7 -14.08 -25.83 -56.57
N GLU A 8 -14.20 -27.10 -56.33
CA GLU A 8 -13.43 -27.94 -55.42
C GLU A 8 -11.97 -28.10 -55.89
N THR A 9 -11.21 -28.55 -54.94
CA THR A 9 -9.94 -29.33 -54.95
C THR A 9 -8.81 -28.55 -54.32
N ALA A 10 -8.02 -29.05 -53.38
CA ALA A 10 -7.60 -30.44 -53.17
C ALA A 10 -7.18 -30.64 -51.71
N ILE A 11 -7.49 -31.82 -51.18
CA ILE A 11 -6.98 -32.43 -49.97
C ILE A 11 -5.51 -32.80 -50.22
N ASP A 12 -4.56 -32.29 -49.47
CA ASP A 12 -3.21 -32.85 -49.36
C ASP A 12 -3.01 -33.50 -48.00
N GLY A 13 -3.09 -34.83 -48.03
CA GLY A 13 -2.84 -35.70 -46.91
C GLY A 13 -1.34 -35.79 -46.66
N ARG A 14 -0.91 -35.27 -45.50
CA ARG A 14 0.37 -35.68 -44.90
C ARG A 14 0.10 -36.61 -43.72
N THR A 15 0.41 -37.86 -43.94
CA THR A 15 0.57 -38.93 -42.96
C THR A 15 1.43 -38.47 -41.80
N MET A 16 0.84 -38.44 -40.60
CA MET A 16 1.60 -38.40 -39.34
C MET A 16 2.31 -39.75 -39.17
N SER A 17 3.62 -39.73 -39.18
CA SER A 17 4.46 -40.85 -38.80
C SER A 17 4.28 -41.12 -37.29
N VAL A 18 3.91 -42.34 -37.00
CA VAL A 18 3.91 -42.92 -35.66
C VAL A 18 5.38 -43.25 -35.28
N GLU A 19 6.07 -42.30 -34.76
CA GLU A 19 7.35 -42.47 -34.05
C GLU A 19 7.50 -41.30 -33.07
N ASP A 20 7.04 -41.48 -31.85
CA ASP A 20 7.54 -40.85 -30.62
C ASP A 20 6.70 -41.31 -29.41
N ALA A 21 6.57 -42.61 -29.25
CA ALA A 21 6.07 -43.24 -28.03
C ALA A 21 7.23 -43.91 -27.29
N HIS A 22 8.17 -43.09 -26.80
CA HIS A 22 9.09 -43.51 -25.74
C HIS A 22 9.51 -42.27 -24.93
N CYS A 23 8.60 -41.74 -24.13
CA CYS A 23 8.98 -40.93 -23.00
C CYS A 23 8.90 -41.79 -21.75
N GLY A 24 10.05 -42.36 -21.40
CA GLY A 24 10.23 -43.10 -20.18
C GLY A 24 9.92 -42.19 -18.97
N SER A 25 8.99 -42.64 -18.15
CA SER A 25 8.72 -42.09 -16.82
C SER A 25 9.96 -42.33 -15.93
N SER A 26 10.91 -41.41 -15.95
CA SER A 26 11.91 -41.31 -14.89
C SER A 26 11.24 -40.61 -13.71
N LEU A 27 10.61 -41.35 -12.82
CA LEU A 27 10.33 -40.96 -11.43
C LEU A 27 11.67 -40.76 -10.71
N GLY A 28 12.29 -39.61 -10.88
CA GLY A 28 13.58 -39.26 -10.31
C GLY A 28 13.95 -37.82 -10.67
N GLY A 29 12.97 -36.90 -10.59
CA GLY A 29 13.26 -35.48 -10.76
C GLY A 29 14.08 -34.97 -9.58
N SER A 30 15.39 -34.80 -9.74
CA SER A 30 16.18 -34.00 -8.84
C SER A 30 15.54 -32.64 -8.72
N MET A 31 15.03 -32.30 -7.55
CA MET A 31 14.41 -30.99 -7.30
C MET A 31 15.46 -29.93 -7.60
N ASP A 32 15.17 -29.03 -8.54
CA ASP A 32 16.09 -27.95 -8.92
C ASP A 32 16.47 -27.17 -7.66
N VAL A 33 17.76 -27.10 -7.36
CA VAL A 33 18.29 -26.40 -6.17
C VAL A 33 17.77 -24.97 -6.09
N ARG A 34 17.56 -24.30 -7.23
CA ARG A 34 16.98 -22.95 -7.29
C ARG A 34 15.55 -22.92 -6.77
N LYS A 35 14.74 -23.93 -7.07
CA LYS A 35 13.36 -24.05 -6.56
C LYS A 35 13.35 -24.30 -5.05
N ILE A 36 14.29 -25.09 -4.54
CA ILE A 36 14.43 -25.33 -3.09
C ILE A 36 14.77 -24.02 -2.39
N ILE A 37 15.77 -23.27 -2.89
CA ILE A 37 16.17 -21.98 -2.32
C ILE A 37 15.00 -20.97 -2.36
N ALA A 38 14.27 -20.89 -3.47
CA ALA A 38 13.10 -20.03 -3.59
C ALA A 38 11.99 -20.40 -2.60
N PHE A 39 11.74 -21.70 -2.41
CA PHE A 39 10.76 -22.19 -1.44
C PHE A 39 11.17 -21.86 0.00
N ILE A 40 12.44 -22.07 0.37
CA ILE A 40 12.95 -21.72 1.70
C ILE A 40 12.86 -20.22 1.94
N GLY A 41 13.20 -19.42 0.93
CA GLY A 41 13.05 -17.96 0.99
C GLY A 41 11.61 -17.53 1.18
N ALA A 42 10.68 -18.06 0.38
CA ALA A 42 9.24 -17.76 0.50
C ALA A 42 8.70 -18.17 1.88
N PHE A 43 9.08 -19.36 2.37
CA PHE A 43 8.69 -19.82 3.71
C PHE A 43 9.22 -18.87 4.80
N TYR A 44 10.51 -18.49 4.73
CA TYR A 44 11.09 -17.51 5.66
C TYR A 44 10.29 -16.21 5.69
N TRP A 45 10.01 -15.61 4.52
CA TRP A 45 9.29 -14.36 4.44
C TRP A 45 7.85 -14.46 4.91
N ILE A 46 7.18 -15.60 4.66
CA ILE A 46 5.82 -15.84 5.18
C ILE A 46 5.85 -15.90 6.72
N VAL A 47 6.79 -16.63 7.31
CA VAL A 47 6.92 -16.73 8.77
C VAL A 47 7.23 -15.37 9.39
N MET A 48 8.17 -14.62 8.82
CA MET A 48 8.50 -13.28 9.29
C MET A 48 7.30 -12.34 9.22
N THR A 49 6.60 -12.32 8.09
CA THR A 49 5.50 -11.40 7.80
C THR A 49 4.20 -11.71 8.56
N VAL A 50 3.91 -12.99 8.78
CA VAL A 50 2.62 -13.42 9.36
C VAL A 50 2.72 -13.68 10.86
N LEU A 51 3.89 -14.07 11.35
CA LEU A 51 4.07 -14.49 12.73
C LEU A 51 5.04 -13.59 13.51
N ILE A 52 6.28 -13.47 13.06
CA ILE A 52 7.36 -12.85 13.84
C ILE A 52 7.13 -11.34 14.00
N VAL A 53 7.01 -10.61 12.90
CA VAL A 53 6.85 -9.15 12.93
C VAL A 53 5.52 -8.74 13.56
N PRO A 54 4.35 -9.29 13.17
CA PRO A 54 3.09 -8.96 13.84
C PRO A 54 3.08 -9.33 15.31
N GLY A 55 3.62 -10.49 15.67
CA GLY A 55 3.72 -10.93 17.06
C GLY A 55 4.57 -9.98 17.90
N ALA A 56 5.73 -9.57 17.40
CA ALA A 56 6.60 -8.61 18.07
C ALA A 56 5.95 -7.24 18.22
N VAL A 57 5.27 -6.74 17.17
CA VAL A 57 4.55 -5.44 17.20
C VAL A 57 3.43 -5.45 18.20
N VAL A 58 2.56 -6.49 18.19
CA VAL A 58 1.44 -6.60 19.12
C VAL A 58 1.93 -6.74 20.56
N ALA A 59 2.96 -7.56 20.79
CA ALA A 59 3.56 -7.68 22.12
C ALA A 59 4.16 -6.33 22.58
N SER A 60 4.88 -5.62 21.71
CA SER A 60 5.42 -4.29 22.01
C SER A 60 4.31 -3.28 22.31
N PHE A 61 3.20 -3.36 21.60
CA PHE A 61 2.07 -2.48 21.85
C PHE A 61 1.58 -2.60 23.29
N PHE A 62 1.30 -3.81 23.77
CA PHE A 62 0.79 -4.01 25.13
C PHE A 62 1.83 -3.78 26.21
N THR A 63 3.09 -4.14 25.98
CA THR A 63 4.13 -4.13 27.02
C THR A 63 4.93 -2.83 27.09
N ILE A 64 4.98 -2.05 26.01
CA ILE A 64 5.81 -0.86 25.92
C ILE A 64 5.00 0.36 25.48
N MET A 65 4.29 0.26 24.34
CA MET A 65 3.64 1.43 23.74
C MET A 65 2.42 1.90 24.54
N LEU A 66 1.56 0.97 24.97
CA LEU A 66 0.38 1.30 25.77
C LEU A 66 0.77 1.90 27.13
N PRO A 67 1.71 1.35 27.93
CA PRO A 67 2.23 2.02 29.11
C PRO A 67 2.84 3.40 28.81
N ALA A 68 3.64 3.52 27.76
CA ALA A 68 4.21 4.81 27.35
C ALA A 68 3.13 5.84 27.00
N MET A 69 2.06 5.41 26.33
CA MET A 69 0.93 6.28 25.99
C MET A 69 0.18 6.79 27.22
N LEU A 70 0.06 5.95 28.26
CA LEU A 70 -0.58 6.34 29.52
C LEU A 70 0.28 7.29 30.36
N ILE A 71 1.62 7.19 30.26
CA ILE A 71 2.55 8.02 31.03
C ILE A 71 2.85 9.34 30.29
N TRP A 72 3.18 9.27 28.99
CA TRP A 72 3.62 10.42 28.22
C TRP A 72 3.52 10.20 26.70
N ILE A 73 2.58 10.87 26.06
CA ILE A 73 2.29 10.74 24.63
C ILE A 73 3.53 10.94 23.72
N PRO A 74 4.44 11.94 23.94
CA PRO A 74 5.62 12.06 23.11
C PRO A 74 6.56 10.84 23.15
N LEU A 75 6.66 10.15 24.30
CA LEU A 75 7.44 8.90 24.38
C LEU A 75 6.79 7.80 23.56
N HIS A 76 5.45 7.65 23.69
CA HIS A 76 4.70 6.73 22.84
C HIS A 76 4.97 7.01 21.35
N ASN A 77 4.81 8.25 20.91
CA ASN A 77 5.01 8.64 19.51
C ASN A 77 6.43 8.33 19.03
N TRP A 78 7.44 8.59 19.86
CA TRP A 78 8.82 8.29 19.51
C TRP A 78 9.05 6.78 19.29
N ILE A 79 8.51 5.94 20.18
CA ILE A 79 8.62 4.47 20.08
C ILE A 79 7.85 3.97 18.86
N ASP A 80 6.60 4.40 18.72
CA ASP A 80 5.70 4.00 17.63
C ASP A 80 6.29 4.33 16.27
N HIS A 81 6.79 5.56 16.09
CA HIS A 81 7.41 5.99 14.85
C HIS A 81 8.63 5.13 14.46
N LYS A 82 9.45 4.74 15.45
CA LYS A 82 10.60 3.86 15.17
C LYS A 82 10.17 2.45 14.81
N LEU A 83 9.19 1.90 15.50
CA LEU A 83 8.62 0.59 15.15
C LEU A 83 7.93 0.62 13.79
N CYS A 84 7.18 1.68 13.48
CA CYS A 84 6.54 1.87 12.18
C CYS A 84 7.56 1.88 11.04
N ARG A 85 8.68 2.63 11.18
CA ARG A 85 9.79 2.57 10.21
C ARG A 85 10.34 1.16 10.06
N MET A 86 10.56 0.43 11.15
CA MET A 86 11.08 -0.93 11.09
C MET A 86 10.10 -1.89 10.41
N VAL A 87 8.78 -1.71 10.60
CA VAL A 87 7.74 -2.44 9.86
C VAL A 87 7.81 -2.10 8.37
N ASN A 88 7.90 -0.81 8.01
CA ASN A 88 8.04 -0.40 6.61
C ASN A 88 9.29 -1.01 5.97
N ASP A 89 10.43 -0.95 6.64
CA ASP A 89 11.70 -1.49 6.14
C ASP A 89 11.66 -3.02 5.99
N HIS A 90 10.92 -3.74 6.86
CA HIS A 90 10.65 -5.17 6.69
C HIS A 90 9.89 -5.44 5.37
N TRP A 91 8.86 -4.64 5.07
CA TRP A 91 8.11 -4.78 3.84
C TRP A 91 8.95 -4.47 2.60
N VAL A 92 9.84 -3.48 2.68
CA VAL A 92 10.81 -3.18 1.61
C VAL A 92 11.76 -4.35 1.40
N SER A 93 12.27 -4.94 2.49
CA SER A 93 13.13 -6.11 2.49
C SER A 93 12.44 -7.31 1.82
N ALA A 94 11.21 -7.63 2.24
CA ALA A 94 10.40 -8.70 1.66
C ALA A 94 10.10 -8.46 0.17
N SER A 95 9.76 -7.22 -0.20
CA SER A 95 9.47 -6.83 -1.58
C SER A 95 10.66 -7.00 -2.50
N GLN A 96 11.84 -6.59 -2.05
CA GLN A 96 13.07 -6.79 -2.83
C GLN A 96 13.46 -8.25 -2.95
N SER A 97 13.30 -9.03 -1.87
CA SER A 97 13.53 -10.48 -1.92
C SER A 97 12.58 -11.19 -2.88
N ALA A 98 11.36 -10.69 -3.01
CA ALA A 98 10.40 -11.13 -4.02
C ALA A 98 10.77 -10.70 -5.45
N GLY A 99 11.79 -9.83 -5.63
CA GLY A 99 12.25 -9.36 -6.93
C GLY A 99 11.57 -8.09 -7.41
N LEU A 100 10.83 -7.37 -6.55
CA LEU A 100 10.21 -6.10 -6.91
C LEU A 100 11.28 -5.03 -7.14
N ASN A 101 11.19 -4.35 -8.29
CA ASN A 101 12.02 -3.21 -8.64
C ASN A 101 11.15 -1.95 -8.79
N VAL A 102 11.36 -0.97 -7.93
CA VAL A 102 10.61 0.29 -7.95
C VAL A 102 11.47 1.39 -8.56
N ILE A 103 10.92 2.09 -9.55
CA ILE A 103 11.55 3.25 -10.18
C ILE A 103 10.64 4.45 -9.99
N GLU A 104 11.17 5.49 -9.39
CA GLU A 104 10.46 6.74 -9.12
C GLU A 104 10.69 7.76 -10.25
N TYR A 105 9.66 8.55 -10.51
CA TYR A 105 9.63 9.61 -11.53
C TYR A 105 8.96 10.86 -10.98
N GLY A 106 9.07 11.97 -11.71
CA GLY A 106 8.46 13.23 -11.34
C GLY A 106 9.19 13.94 -10.20
N ASP A 107 8.42 14.63 -9.36
CA ASP A 107 8.95 15.41 -8.25
C ASP A 107 9.59 14.52 -7.18
N ASP A 108 10.49 15.10 -6.37
CA ASP A 108 11.11 14.38 -5.26
C ASP A 108 10.33 14.63 -3.97
N ILE A 109 9.61 13.61 -3.49
CA ILE A 109 8.82 13.71 -2.27
C ILE A 109 9.68 13.85 -1.00
N SER A 110 10.98 13.58 -1.07
CA SER A 110 11.90 13.79 0.06
C SER A 110 12.04 15.25 0.46
N GLU A 111 11.84 16.19 -0.50
CA GLU A 111 11.88 17.64 -0.23
C GLU A 111 10.79 18.11 0.74
N ILE A 112 9.69 17.37 0.81
CA ILE A 112 8.54 17.68 1.68
C ILE A 112 8.32 16.62 2.77
N ALA A 113 9.31 15.76 3.04
CA ALA A 113 9.18 14.63 3.95
C ALA A 113 8.71 15.02 5.36
N GLU A 114 9.15 16.17 5.85
CA GLU A 114 8.81 16.70 7.19
C GLU A 114 7.50 17.53 7.20
N LYS A 115 6.87 17.68 6.03
CA LYS A 115 5.64 18.45 5.88
C LYS A 115 4.41 17.59 6.12
N ARG A 116 3.26 18.24 6.30
CA ARG A 116 1.96 17.56 6.37
C ARG A 116 1.37 17.45 4.98
N VAL A 117 1.10 16.22 4.56
CA VAL A 117 0.79 15.87 3.17
C VAL A 117 -0.44 14.99 3.08
N LEU A 118 -1.30 15.28 2.13
CA LEU A 118 -2.31 14.36 1.64
C LEU A 118 -1.76 13.63 0.40
N PHE A 119 -1.51 12.34 0.53
CA PHE A 119 -0.95 11.50 -0.52
C PHE A 119 -2.08 10.70 -1.19
N LEU A 120 -2.29 10.93 -2.47
CA LEU A 120 -3.38 10.36 -3.27
C LEU A 120 -2.80 9.47 -4.38
N SER A 121 -3.11 8.19 -4.36
CA SER A 121 -2.67 7.24 -5.39
C SER A 121 -3.85 6.59 -6.10
N ASN A 122 -3.66 6.18 -7.36
CA ASN A 122 -4.55 5.24 -8.01
C ASN A 122 -4.44 3.85 -7.34
N HIS A 123 -5.47 3.01 -7.53
CA HIS A 123 -5.57 1.70 -6.87
C HIS A 123 -5.79 0.57 -7.87
N LEU A 124 -4.73 -0.15 -8.20
CA LEU A 124 -4.71 -1.20 -9.21
C LEU A 124 -4.80 -2.60 -8.60
N GLY A 125 -4.12 -2.85 -7.47
CA GLY A 125 -4.06 -4.16 -6.85
C GLY A 125 -3.75 -4.17 -5.36
N LEU A 126 -3.71 -5.36 -4.77
CA LEU A 126 -3.34 -5.53 -3.35
C LEU A 126 -1.87 -5.20 -3.09
N VAL A 127 -1.03 -5.33 -4.11
CA VAL A 127 0.42 -5.10 -4.04
C VAL A 127 0.77 -3.61 -3.98
N ASP A 128 -0.15 -2.72 -4.34
CA ASP A 128 0.07 -1.27 -4.34
C ASP A 128 0.60 -0.75 -3.00
N HIS A 129 0.10 -1.29 -1.88
CA HIS A 129 0.55 -0.90 -0.54
C HIS A 129 2.06 -1.15 -0.35
N PHE A 130 2.55 -2.30 -0.80
CA PHE A 130 3.96 -2.68 -0.65
C PHE A 130 4.86 -1.86 -1.56
N VAL A 131 4.39 -1.56 -2.78
CA VAL A 131 5.09 -0.66 -3.70
C VAL A 131 5.21 0.73 -3.10
N LEU A 132 4.13 1.27 -2.52
CA LEU A 132 4.17 2.59 -1.88
C LEU A 132 5.00 2.58 -0.60
N MET A 133 5.04 1.49 0.17
CA MET A 133 5.97 1.35 1.29
C MET A 133 7.44 1.39 0.83
N CYS A 134 7.76 0.72 -0.31
CA CYS A 134 9.07 0.87 -0.94
C CYS A 134 9.33 2.32 -1.34
N ALA A 135 8.37 2.98 -1.94
CA ALA A 135 8.47 4.37 -2.37
C ALA A 135 8.67 5.37 -1.21
N MET A 136 8.19 5.04 -0.01
CA MET A 136 8.38 5.85 1.21
C MET A 136 9.70 5.58 1.93
N TYR A 137 10.43 4.52 1.53
CA TYR A 137 11.69 4.14 2.16
C TYR A 137 12.75 5.24 2.02
N ASN A 138 13.50 5.46 3.09
CA ASN A 138 14.63 6.40 3.17
C ASN A 138 14.29 7.86 2.78
N LYS A 139 13.06 8.28 3.03
CA LYS A 139 12.60 9.66 2.78
C LYS A 139 12.17 10.32 4.10
N GLY A 140 13.14 10.85 4.84
CA GLY A 140 12.91 11.56 6.10
C GLY A 140 12.02 10.75 7.07
N THR A 141 10.92 11.35 7.54
CA THR A 141 9.98 10.73 8.47
C THR A 141 8.74 10.13 7.79
N ILE A 142 8.67 10.05 6.46
CA ILE A 142 7.47 9.58 5.76
C ILE A 142 7.08 8.17 6.23
N ALA A 143 8.03 7.22 6.26
CA ALA A 143 7.80 5.84 6.68
C ALA A 143 7.56 5.67 8.19
N GLU A 144 7.65 6.75 8.98
CA GLU A 144 7.42 6.77 10.42
C GLU A 144 6.06 7.35 10.80
N LYS A 145 5.57 8.35 10.02
CA LYS A 145 4.48 9.26 10.42
C LYS A 145 3.31 9.27 9.44
N TYR A 146 3.05 8.15 8.81
CA TYR A 146 1.89 8.03 7.93
C TYR A 146 0.62 7.64 8.69
N LEU A 147 -0.51 8.02 8.14
CA LEU A 147 -1.84 7.52 8.46
C LEU A 147 -2.46 6.99 7.16
N TRP A 148 -2.57 5.68 7.06
CA TRP A 148 -3.21 5.04 5.91
C TRP A 148 -4.71 4.91 6.11
N VAL A 149 -5.45 5.17 5.05
CA VAL A 149 -6.87 4.83 4.97
C VAL A 149 -6.99 3.48 4.26
N ILE A 150 -7.26 2.42 5.03
CA ILE A 150 -7.15 1.02 4.62
C ILE A 150 -8.53 0.37 4.56
N PHE A 151 -8.74 -0.53 3.62
CA PHE A 151 -9.98 -1.30 3.56
C PHE A 151 -10.09 -2.29 4.73
N ASN A 152 -11.24 -2.34 5.39
CA ASN A 152 -11.45 -3.03 6.68
C ASN A 152 -11.21 -4.55 6.63
N ILE A 153 -11.18 -5.18 5.45
CA ILE A 153 -10.87 -6.61 5.32
C ILE A 153 -9.50 -6.96 5.93
N TRP A 154 -8.57 -6.02 5.90
CA TRP A 154 -7.22 -6.22 6.43
C TRP A 154 -7.17 -6.23 7.96
N LYS A 155 -8.17 -5.64 8.64
CA LYS A 155 -8.18 -5.48 10.10
C LYS A 155 -8.04 -6.79 10.86
N MET A 156 -8.60 -7.87 10.33
CA MET A 156 -8.56 -9.21 10.94
C MET A 156 -7.36 -10.05 10.50
N THR A 157 -6.40 -9.45 9.81
CA THR A 157 -5.17 -10.11 9.39
C THR A 157 -4.00 -9.74 10.33
N PRO A 158 -2.91 -10.54 10.38
CA PRO A 158 -1.69 -10.16 11.10
C PRO A 158 -1.15 -8.77 10.70
N LEU A 159 -1.25 -8.43 9.42
CA LEU A 159 -0.91 -7.11 8.89
C LEU A 159 -1.80 -6.01 9.45
N GLY A 160 -3.11 -6.27 9.51
CA GLY A 160 -4.07 -5.34 10.08
C GLY A 160 -3.79 -5.04 11.55
N ALA A 161 -3.31 -6.02 12.31
CA ALA A 161 -2.90 -5.80 13.70
C ALA A 161 -1.76 -4.78 13.81
N MET A 162 -0.74 -4.86 12.95
CA MET A 162 0.35 -3.88 12.90
C MET A 162 -0.14 -2.48 12.52
N TRP A 163 -1.02 -2.38 11.53
CA TRP A 163 -1.58 -1.10 11.11
C TRP A 163 -2.51 -0.50 12.17
N LEU A 164 -3.25 -1.35 12.90
CA LEU A 164 -4.13 -0.90 13.99
C LEU A 164 -3.35 -0.31 15.15
N THR A 165 -2.23 -0.93 15.54
CA THR A 165 -1.38 -0.43 16.64
C THR A 165 -0.75 0.92 16.34
N HIS A 166 -0.47 1.20 15.06
CA HIS A 166 0.04 2.50 14.61
C HIS A 166 -1.06 3.58 14.47
N GLY A 167 -2.34 3.23 14.63
CA GLY A 167 -3.43 4.19 14.55
C GLY A 167 -3.94 4.47 13.13
N ASN A 168 -3.66 3.60 12.15
CA ASN A 168 -4.22 3.71 10.81
C ASN A 168 -5.75 3.57 10.82
N TYR A 169 -6.42 4.19 9.85
CA TYR A 169 -7.87 4.20 9.75
C TYR A 169 -8.40 3.09 8.84
N PHE A 170 -9.32 2.26 9.37
CA PHE A 170 -9.94 1.19 8.60
C PHE A 170 -11.34 1.59 8.15
N ILE A 171 -11.58 1.60 6.84
CA ILE A 171 -12.83 2.01 6.24
C ILE A 171 -13.55 0.82 5.57
N ASN A 172 -14.86 0.77 5.71
CA ASN A 172 -15.70 -0.15 4.96
C ASN A 172 -16.17 0.49 3.64
N GLY A 173 -16.42 -0.35 2.63
CA GLY A 173 -17.16 0.07 1.45
C GLY A 173 -18.66 0.09 1.69
N GLY A 174 -19.39 0.80 0.83
CA GLY A 174 -20.86 0.77 0.79
C GLY A 174 -21.48 2.15 0.71
N ALA A 175 -22.27 2.37 -0.34
CA ALA A 175 -22.91 3.67 -0.59
C ALA A 175 -23.91 4.06 0.52
N SER A 176 -24.62 3.08 1.09
CA SER A 176 -25.63 3.30 2.15
C SER A 176 -25.04 3.77 3.48
N GLN A 177 -23.74 3.56 3.71
CA GLN A 177 -23.08 3.92 4.97
C GLN A 177 -22.12 5.11 4.82
N ARG A 178 -22.05 5.72 3.63
CA ARG A 178 -21.05 6.73 3.28
C ARG A 178 -20.97 7.86 4.30
N GLU A 179 -22.11 8.49 4.63
CA GLU A 179 -22.14 9.61 5.56
C GLU A 179 -21.66 9.23 6.96
N ARG A 180 -22.08 8.06 7.47
CA ARG A 180 -21.62 7.55 8.75
C ARG A 180 -20.11 7.32 8.76
N LEU A 181 -19.56 6.69 7.70
CA LEU A 181 -18.14 6.40 7.58
C LEU A 181 -17.30 7.67 7.46
N LEU A 182 -17.77 8.67 6.72
CA LEU A 182 -17.10 9.97 6.64
C LEU A 182 -17.13 10.71 7.98
N LYS A 183 -18.23 10.64 8.73
CA LYS A 183 -18.31 11.21 10.08
C LYS A 183 -17.26 10.54 11.00
N GLN A 184 -17.21 9.20 11.02
CA GLN A 184 -16.23 8.45 11.81
C GLN A 184 -14.78 8.76 11.39
N PHE A 185 -14.54 8.97 10.11
CA PHE A 185 -13.20 9.35 9.61
C PHE A 185 -12.81 10.75 10.09
N ARG A 186 -13.73 11.72 10.05
CA ARG A 186 -13.48 13.07 10.61
C ARG A 186 -13.18 13.03 12.10
N GLU A 187 -13.92 12.23 12.86
CA GLU A 187 -13.69 12.02 14.30
C GLU A 187 -12.30 11.41 14.53
N HIS A 188 -11.96 10.36 13.79
CA HIS A 188 -10.64 9.73 13.87
C HIS A 188 -9.49 10.72 13.57
N LEU A 189 -9.63 11.56 12.55
CA LEU A 189 -8.65 12.59 12.25
C LEU A 189 -8.50 13.60 13.40
N LYS A 190 -9.62 14.07 13.97
CA LYS A 190 -9.62 15.02 15.10
C LYS A 190 -8.90 14.46 16.32
N ASP A 191 -9.14 13.17 16.62
CA ASP A 191 -8.67 12.54 17.84
C ASP A 191 -7.22 12.03 17.73
N ASN A 192 -6.76 11.66 16.52
CA ASN A 192 -5.52 10.91 16.37
C ASN A 192 -4.45 11.61 15.53
N TYR A 193 -4.83 12.38 14.49
CA TYR A 193 -3.88 12.87 13.50
C TYR A 193 -2.74 13.69 14.10
N TRP A 194 -3.07 14.67 14.95
CA TRP A 194 -2.05 15.50 15.63
C TRP A 194 -1.52 14.86 16.91
N LYS A 195 -2.40 14.19 17.66
CA LYS A 195 -2.03 13.53 18.92
C LYS A 195 -0.88 12.54 18.72
N PHE A 196 -0.92 11.78 17.64
CA PHE A 196 0.11 10.80 17.30
C PHE A 196 1.14 11.33 16.28
N ASP A 197 1.15 12.62 16.02
CA ASP A 197 2.04 13.31 15.07
C ASP A 197 2.12 12.61 13.69
N HIS A 198 0.97 12.12 13.20
CA HIS A 198 0.88 11.68 11.83
C HIS A 198 1.02 12.88 10.90
N ARG A 199 1.76 12.72 9.80
CA ARG A 199 2.02 13.80 8.85
C ARG A 199 1.52 13.49 7.45
N TRP A 200 1.61 12.24 7.03
CA TRP A 200 1.24 11.80 5.69
C TRP A 200 -0.04 11.00 5.73
N ILE A 201 -1.14 11.57 5.24
CA ILE A 201 -2.40 10.84 5.09
C ILE A 201 -2.40 10.18 3.72
N VAL A 202 -2.40 8.85 3.68
CA VAL A 202 -2.32 8.07 2.44
C VAL A 202 -3.66 7.45 2.13
N MET A 203 -4.21 7.74 0.94
CA MET A 203 -5.49 7.18 0.52
C MET A 203 -5.57 6.94 -0.99
N TYR A 204 -6.53 6.10 -1.35
CA TYR A 204 -6.90 5.81 -2.73
C TYR A 204 -8.28 6.42 -3.03
N PRO A 205 -8.36 7.58 -3.71
CA PRO A 205 -9.64 8.26 -3.98
C PRO A 205 -10.62 7.44 -4.81
N GLU A 206 -10.17 6.44 -5.53
CA GLU A 206 -11.01 5.51 -6.29
C GLU A 206 -11.97 4.69 -5.39
N GLY A 207 -11.59 4.51 -4.13
CA GLY A 207 -12.38 3.79 -3.13
C GLY A 207 -12.40 2.28 -3.29
N SER A 208 -11.81 1.75 -4.36
CA SER A 208 -11.59 0.32 -4.60
C SER A 208 -10.62 0.10 -5.77
N ARG A 209 -10.15 -1.13 -5.92
CA ARG A 209 -9.26 -1.53 -7.01
C ARG A 209 -9.99 -1.50 -8.35
N LEU A 210 -9.35 -0.96 -9.37
CA LEU A 210 -9.96 -0.72 -10.68
C LEU A 210 -10.66 -1.96 -11.25
N TYR A 211 -10.06 -3.16 -11.19
CA TYR A 211 -10.63 -4.37 -11.77
C TYR A 211 -11.94 -4.81 -11.11
N LEU A 212 -12.17 -4.44 -9.83
CA LEU A 212 -13.42 -4.74 -9.12
C LEU A 212 -14.57 -3.79 -9.47
N ILE A 213 -14.22 -2.55 -9.84
CA ILE A 213 -15.23 -1.49 -10.02
C ILE A 213 -15.31 -0.94 -11.44
N ARG A 214 -14.53 -1.47 -12.37
CA ARG A 214 -14.43 -0.97 -13.76
C ARG A 214 -15.79 -0.68 -14.39
N GLU A 215 -16.68 -1.65 -14.39
CA GLU A 215 -18.00 -1.49 -15.01
C GLU A 215 -18.92 -0.52 -14.24
N SER A 216 -18.97 -0.66 -12.92
CA SER A 216 -19.79 0.22 -12.08
C SER A 216 -19.30 1.66 -12.12
N ASN A 217 -18.00 1.87 -12.19
CA ASN A 217 -17.40 3.19 -12.33
C ASN A 217 -17.67 3.80 -13.72
N ALA A 218 -17.59 3.01 -14.79
CA ALA A 218 -17.95 3.48 -16.14
C ALA A 218 -19.43 3.89 -16.22
N ARG A 219 -20.35 3.11 -15.62
CA ARG A 219 -21.78 3.48 -15.53
C ARG A 219 -21.96 4.78 -14.72
N TYR A 220 -21.22 4.92 -13.61
CA TYR A 220 -21.29 6.13 -12.78
C TYR A 220 -20.80 7.36 -13.55
N ALA A 221 -19.63 7.30 -14.18
CA ALA A 221 -19.05 8.39 -14.96
C ALA A 221 -20.04 8.86 -16.07
N LYS A 222 -20.58 7.93 -16.86
CA LYS A 222 -21.57 8.23 -17.89
C LYS A 222 -22.83 8.90 -17.33
N ARG A 223 -23.30 8.46 -16.15
CA ARG A 223 -24.52 9.04 -15.51
C ARG A 223 -24.34 10.49 -15.10
N ILE A 224 -23.13 10.88 -14.68
CA ILE A 224 -22.82 12.25 -14.25
C ILE A 224 -22.22 13.11 -15.37
N GLY A 225 -22.14 12.59 -16.60
CA GLY A 225 -21.59 13.31 -17.76
C GLY A 225 -20.08 13.44 -17.78
N GLU A 226 -19.35 12.61 -17.02
CA GLU A 226 -17.90 12.66 -16.94
C GLU A 226 -17.22 11.65 -17.87
N LYS A 227 -15.95 11.90 -18.19
CA LYS A 227 -15.11 11.01 -18.98
C LYS A 227 -14.93 9.66 -18.30
N VAL A 228 -15.06 8.58 -19.05
CA VAL A 228 -14.71 7.23 -18.58
C VAL A 228 -13.22 7.00 -18.78
N PHE A 229 -12.48 6.88 -17.70
CA PHE A 229 -11.05 6.55 -17.73
C PHE A 229 -10.84 5.07 -18.04
N ARG A 230 -9.72 4.77 -18.68
CA ARG A 230 -9.36 3.40 -19.09
C ARG A 230 -8.50 2.69 -18.07
N ASN A 231 -7.54 3.40 -17.51
CA ASN A 231 -6.44 2.85 -16.70
C ASN A 231 -6.57 3.17 -15.21
N CYS A 232 -7.51 4.02 -14.82
CA CYS A 232 -7.86 4.35 -13.44
C CYS A 232 -9.38 4.51 -13.29
N ALA A 233 -9.88 4.59 -12.07
CA ALA A 233 -11.28 4.88 -11.82
C ALA A 233 -11.48 6.37 -11.53
N LEU A 234 -12.69 6.86 -11.78
CA LEU A 234 -13.08 8.24 -11.44
C LEU A 234 -12.98 8.43 -9.92
N PRO A 235 -12.20 9.42 -9.44
CA PRO A 235 -11.95 9.59 -8.01
C PRO A 235 -13.19 10.10 -7.27
N ARG A 236 -13.27 9.77 -5.99
CA ARG A 236 -14.28 10.28 -5.05
C ARG A 236 -13.64 11.36 -4.19
N SER A 237 -14.22 12.56 -4.20
CA SER A 237 -13.70 13.75 -3.49
C SER A 237 -13.86 13.69 -1.99
N SER A 238 -14.97 13.08 -1.50
CA SER A 238 -15.41 13.26 -0.10
C SER A 238 -14.42 12.78 0.97
N GLY A 239 -13.58 11.76 0.67
CA GLY A 239 -12.52 11.37 1.61
C GLY A 239 -11.41 12.43 1.72
N ALA A 240 -10.94 12.94 0.58
CA ALA A 240 -9.97 14.02 0.54
C ALA A 240 -10.53 15.33 1.10
N HIS A 241 -11.82 15.63 0.81
CA HIS A 241 -12.50 16.79 1.36
C HIS A 241 -12.59 16.71 2.89
N ALA A 242 -12.94 15.55 3.46
CA ALA A 242 -12.94 15.35 4.91
C ALA A 242 -11.58 15.64 5.57
N VAL A 243 -10.46 15.33 4.86
CA VAL A 243 -9.12 15.72 5.33
C VAL A 243 -8.96 17.24 5.35
N PHE A 244 -9.40 17.96 4.30
CA PHE A 244 -9.30 19.41 4.25
C PHE A 244 -10.23 20.11 5.22
N GLU A 245 -11.41 19.57 5.50
CA GLU A 245 -12.30 20.09 6.54
C GLU A 245 -11.67 20.05 7.95
N ILE A 246 -10.89 19.00 8.24
CA ILE A 246 -10.33 18.80 9.58
C ILE A 246 -8.89 19.33 9.68
N ALA A 247 -8.06 19.06 8.69
CA ALA A 247 -6.62 19.31 8.72
C ALA A 247 -6.14 20.27 7.62
N GLY A 248 -7.02 20.82 6.80
CA GLY A 248 -6.68 21.78 5.76
C GLY A 248 -6.49 23.20 6.30
N LYS A 249 -6.03 24.10 5.42
CA LYS A 249 -6.03 25.53 5.68
C LYS A 249 -7.48 26.02 5.70
N SER A 250 -7.96 26.41 6.87
CA SER A 250 -9.29 27.01 6.98
C SER A 250 -9.28 28.45 6.43
N TYR A 251 -10.34 28.81 5.73
CA TYR A 251 -10.61 30.20 5.38
C TYR A 251 -11.04 31.03 6.59
N ASP A 252 -11.49 30.37 7.65
CA ASP A 252 -11.97 31.02 8.87
C ASP A 252 -10.86 31.00 9.91
N ASN A 253 -10.28 32.16 10.19
CA ASN A 253 -9.23 32.34 11.20
C ASN A 253 -9.65 31.82 12.58
N ASN A 254 -10.93 31.88 12.94
CA ASN A 254 -11.44 31.39 14.22
C ASN A 254 -11.36 29.87 14.34
N ASN A 255 -11.61 29.15 13.24
CA ASN A 255 -11.45 27.70 13.22
C ASN A 255 -9.98 27.26 13.15
N MET A 256 -9.10 28.06 12.54
CA MET A 256 -7.69 27.79 12.47
C MET A 256 -7.00 27.92 13.85
N GLU A 257 -7.33 28.95 14.64
CA GLU A 257 -6.85 29.11 16.00
C GLU A 257 -7.36 28.02 16.93
N LEU A 258 -8.63 27.62 16.79
CA LEU A 258 -9.22 26.55 17.59
C LEU A 258 -8.58 25.17 17.27
N ASN A 259 -8.24 24.92 16.01
CA ASN A 259 -7.53 23.71 15.58
C ASN A 259 -6.06 23.74 16.02
N LEU A 260 -5.37 24.88 15.93
CA LEU A 260 -4.00 25.07 16.43
C LEU A 260 -3.94 24.94 17.96
N ALA A 261 -4.90 25.51 18.70
CA ALA A 261 -4.97 25.40 20.16
C ALA A 261 -5.26 23.96 20.64
N ARG A 262 -6.02 23.18 19.89
CA ARG A 262 -6.25 21.75 20.17
C ARG A 262 -5.06 20.87 19.83
N CYS A 263 -4.19 21.31 18.95
CA CYS A 263 -3.21 20.45 18.30
C CYS A 263 -1.76 20.68 18.75
N GLY A 264 -1.45 21.68 19.55
CA GLY A 264 -0.14 21.91 20.22
C GLY A 264 1.16 21.59 19.45
N LEU A 265 1.12 20.89 18.34
CA LEU A 265 2.26 20.27 17.67
C LEU A 265 2.28 20.42 16.13
N GLY A 266 1.34 21.11 15.47
CA GLY A 266 1.51 21.13 14.04
C GLY A 266 0.47 21.88 13.22
N GLY A 267 0.94 22.47 12.15
CA GLY A 267 0.16 23.19 11.18
C GLY A 267 -0.81 22.29 10.37
N PRO A 268 -1.55 22.90 9.44
CA PRO A 268 -2.45 22.20 8.53
C PRO A 268 -1.68 21.34 7.51
N VAL A 269 -2.40 20.52 6.75
CA VAL A 269 -1.87 19.88 5.54
C VAL A 269 -1.44 20.97 4.56
N GLU A 270 -0.17 20.92 4.15
CA GLU A 270 0.46 21.95 3.32
C GLU A 270 0.51 21.57 1.84
N TYR A 271 0.60 20.26 1.56
CA TYR A 271 0.77 19.74 0.20
C TYR A 271 -0.17 18.56 -0.10
N VAL A 272 -0.48 18.41 -1.37
CA VAL A 272 -1.03 17.17 -1.94
C VAL A 272 0.02 16.56 -2.84
N VAL A 273 0.27 15.27 -2.67
CA VAL A 273 1.05 14.46 -3.61
C VAL A 273 0.08 13.64 -4.44
N ASP A 274 0.05 13.91 -5.74
CA ASP A 274 -0.63 13.08 -6.72
C ASP A 274 0.34 12.00 -7.21
N CYS A 275 0.12 10.76 -6.78
CA CYS A 275 0.94 9.61 -7.11
C CYS A 275 0.27 8.78 -8.20
N THR A 276 1.00 8.50 -9.28
CA THR A 276 0.59 7.59 -10.34
C THR A 276 1.45 6.33 -10.29
N LEU A 277 0.81 5.22 -9.97
CA LEU A 277 1.44 3.91 -9.85
C LEU A 277 1.15 3.11 -11.12
N GLY A 278 2.20 2.66 -11.83
CA GLY A 278 2.09 1.91 -13.07
C GLY A 278 2.85 0.60 -13.03
N TYR A 279 2.16 -0.50 -13.39
CA TYR A 279 2.74 -1.82 -13.58
C TYR A 279 3.05 -2.06 -15.05
N TYR A 280 4.06 -2.89 -15.34
CA TYR A 280 4.43 -3.19 -16.70
C TYR A 280 3.22 -3.70 -17.52
N LYS A 281 2.89 -3.01 -18.61
CA LYS A 281 1.73 -3.29 -19.49
C LYS A 281 0.38 -3.37 -18.75
N GLY A 282 0.27 -2.80 -17.55
CA GLY A 282 -0.95 -2.87 -16.74
C GLY A 282 -1.20 -4.21 -16.07
N ASP A 283 -0.23 -5.13 -16.10
CA ASP A 283 -0.31 -6.44 -15.47
C ASP A 283 0.07 -6.34 -13.99
N VAL A 284 -0.93 -6.26 -13.15
CA VAL A 284 -0.78 -6.15 -11.69
C VAL A 284 -0.58 -7.54 -11.11
N PRO A 285 0.53 -7.82 -10.41
CA PRO A 285 0.77 -9.14 -9.85
C PRO A 285 -0.25 -9.49 -8.76
N GLU A 286 -0.71 -10.73 -8.75
CA GLU A 286 -1.49 -11.26 -7.65
C GLU A 286 -0.64 -11.35 -6.38
N LEU A 287 -1.28 -11.17 -5.21
CA LEU A 287 -0.59 -11.21 -3.92
C LEU A 287 0.19 -12.53 -3.71
N GLY A 288 -0.36 -13.66 -4.14
CA GLY A 288 0.30 -14.97 -4.05
C GLY A 288 1.62 -14.99 -4.83
N ARG A 289 1.62 -14.56 -6.08
CA ARG A 289 2.83 -14.45 -6.92
C ARG A 289 3.83 -13.46 -6.34
N TYR A 290 3.32 -12.36 -5.79
CA TYR A 290 4.17 -11.40 -5.08
C TYR A 290 4.90 -12.03 -3.90
N MET A 291 4.20 -12.79 -3.05
CA MET A 291 4.78 -13.42 -1.86
C MET A 291 5.77 -14.55 -2.20
N THR A 292 5.60 -15.23 -3.33
CA THR A 292 6.49 -16.32 -3.76
C THR A 292 7.65 -15.85 -4.66
N GLY A 293 7.69 -14.58 -5.02
CA GLY A 293 8.73 -14.03 -5.90
C GLY A 293 8.59 -14.53 -7.36
N GLU A 294 7.43 -15.04 -7.74
CA GLU A 294 7.16 -15.50 -9.10
C GLU A 294 6.82 -14.34 -10.05
N PHE A 295 7.76 -13.39 -10.15
CA PHE A 295 7.65 -12.33 -11.16
C PHE A 295 8.39 -12.74 -12.43
N PRO A 296 7.75 -12.67 -13.61
CA PRO A 296 8.49 -12.62 -14.86
C PRO A 296 9.44 -11.40 -14.84
N HIS A 297 10.68 -11.57 -15.23
CA HIS A 297 11.76 -10.55 -15.11
C HIS A 297 11.39 -9.12 -15.58
N LYS A 298 10.46 -9.00 -16.54
CA LYS A 298 9.99 -7.68 -17.02
C LYS A 298 8.80 -7.13 -16.22
N GLN A 299 8.07 -7.96 -15.49
CA GLN A 299 6.88 -7.56 -14.72
C GLN A 299 7.22 -7.13 -13.29
N SER A 300 8.46 -7.34 -12.85
CA SER A 300 8.92 -6.94 -11.52
C SER A 300 9.18 -5.43 -11.38
N THR A 301 9.21 -4.68 -12.49
CA THR A 301 9.44 -3.24 -12.47
C THR A 301 8.14 -2.47 -12.39
N VAL A 302 8.01 -1.66 -11.34
CA VAL A 302 6.86 -0.78 -11.10
C VAL A 302 7.35 0.66 -11.13
N GLY A 303 6.68 1.49 -11.93
CA GLY A 303 6.92 2.93 -11.97
C GLY A 303 6.03 3.65 -10.95
N VAL A 304 6.60 4.60 -10.24
CA VAL A 304 5.89 5.49 -9.32
C VAL A 304 6.19 6.93 -9.71
N HIS A 305 5.20 7.64 -10.18
CA HIS A 305 5.34 9.03 -10.61
C HIS A 305 4.67 9.97 -9.62
N TYR A 306 5.37 10.99 -9.18
CA TYR A 306 4.88 11.98 -8.23
C TYR A 306 4.72 13.35 -8.86
N LYS A 307 3.68 14.05 -8.41
CA LYS A 307 3.46 15.45 -8.70
C LYS A 307 3.02 16.15 -7.41
N ILE A 308 3.77 17.15 -6.97
CA ILE A 308 3.56 17.85 -5.69
C ILE A 308 2.78 19.14 -5.95
N TYR A 309 1.70 19.34 -5.19
CA TYR A 309 0.88 20.54 -5.26
C TYR A 309 0.78 21.18 -3.88
N PRO A 310 1.07 22.47 -3.72
CA PRO A 310 0.72 23.20 -2.52
C PRO A 310 -0.81 23.23 -2.36
N VAL A 311 -1.30 23.05 -1.13
CA VAL A 311 -2.73 23.09 -0.84
C VAL A 311 -3.29 24.46 -1.14
N LYS A 312 -4.36 24.46 -1.94
CA LYS A 312 -5.12 25.66 -2.27
C LYS A 312 -6.30 25.81 -1.31
N ALA A 313 -6.54 27.03 -0.91
CA ALA A 313 -7.65 27.35 -0.02
C ALA A 313 -9.02 27.04 -0.64
N GLU A 314 -9.15 27.12 -1.97
CA GLU A 314 -10.37 26.77 -2.70
C GLU A 314 -10.80 25.29 -2.57
N TRP A 315 -9.90 24.39 -2.14
CA TRP A 315 -10.21 22.97 -1.94
C TRP A 315 -10.98 22.68 -0.65
N SER A 316 -11.26 23.69 0.16
CA SER A 316 -12.29 23.63 1.22
C SER A 316 -13.71 23.49 0.65
N ASP A 317 -13.93 23.85 -0.61
CA ASP A 317 -15.13 23.58 -1.38
C ASP A 317 -15.00 22.21 -2.06
N GLU A 318 -15.93 21.28 -1.71
CA GLU A 318 -15.87 19.89 -2.24
C GLU A 318 -16.00 19.84 -3.76
N GLU A 319 -16.78 20.76 -4.36
CA GLU A 319 -16.97 20.79 -5.80
C GLU A 319 -15.71 21.22 -6.55
N LYS A 320 -15.01 22.25 -6.07
CA LYS A 320 -13.73 22.68 -6.63
C LYS A 320 -12.65 21.63 -6.47
N LEU A 321 -12.61 20.97 -5.31
CA LEU A 321 -11.72 19.84 -5.08
C LEU A 321 -12.03 18.68 -6.04
N ARG A 322 -13.32 18.36 -6.25
CA ARG A 322 -13.74 17.32 -7.17
C ARG A 322 -13.30 17.61 -8.60
N GLN A 323 -13.51 18.81 -9.09
CA GLN A 323 -13.08 19.23 -10.43
C GLN A 323 -11.56 19.14 -10.59
N TRP A 324 -10.80 19.58 -9.57
CA TRP A 324 -9.37 19.43 -9.56
C TRP A 324 -8.93 17.95 -9.59
N LEU A 325 -9.54 17.09 -8.78
CA LEU A 325 -9.27 15.66 -8.78
C LEU A 325 -9.56 15.00 -10.13
N TYR A 326 -10.67 15.36 -10.78
CA TYR A 326 -11.00 14.83 -12.10
C TYR A 326 -9.95 15.20 -13.14
N ALA A 327 -9.49 16.45 -13.15
CA ALA A 327 -8.41 16.89 -14.04
C ALA A 327 -7.08 16.13 -13.74
N ARG A 328 -6.78 15.84 -12.46
CA ARG A 328 -5.57 15.04 -12.11
C ARG A 328 -5.71 13.59 -12.58
N TYR A 329 -6.89 13.01 -12.46
CA TYR A 329 -7.12 11.63 -12.88
C TYR A 329 -7.19 11.48 -14.40
N GLU A 330 -7.58 12.50 -15.13
CA GLU A 330 -7.45 12.53 -16.60
C GLU A 330 -5.96 12.50 -17.00
N GLU A 331 -5.12 13.35 -16.42
CA GLU A 331 -3.67 13.30 -16.64
C GLU A 331 -3.08 11.95 -16.22
N LYS A 332 -3.55 11.38 -15.12
CA LYS A 332 -3.12 10.07 -14.63
C LYS A 332 -3.46 8.95 -15.59
N ASP A 333 -4.64 8.97 -16.19
CA ASP A 333 -5.07 8.00 -17.21
C ASP A 333 -4.16 8.04 -18.44
N GLU A 334 -3.78 9.24 -18.90
CA GLU A 334 -2.85 9.46 -20.00
C GLU A 334 -1.41 9.01 -19.64
N LEU A 335 -0.93 9.32 -18.42
CA LEU A 335 0.37 8.88 -17.93
C LEU A 335 0.45 7.35 -17.86
N LEU A 336 -0.61 6.68 -17.44
CA LEU A 336 -0.68 5.22 -17.39
C LEU A 336 -0.70 4.61 -18.79
N GLU A 337 -1.45 5.17 -19.74
CA GLU A 337 -1.44 4.72 -21.14
C GLU A 337 -0.04 4.85 -21.75
N TYR A 338 0.64 5.96 -21.48
CA TYR A 338 2.02 6.14 -21.90
C TYR A 338 2.95 5.10 -21.28
N TYR A 339 2.84 4.88 -19.95
CA TYR A 339 3.66 3.91 -19.23
C TYR A 339 3.45 2.48 -19.74
N TYR A 340 2.21 2.07 -19.99
CA TYR A 340 1.89 0.74 -20.48
C TYR A 340 2.40 0.50 -21.91
N THR A 341 2.50 1.56 -22.68
CA THR A 341 3.01 1.51 -24.07
C THR A 341 4.54 1.56 -24.14
N LYS A 342 5.16 2.42 -23.32
CA LYS A 342 6.60 2.70 -23.38
C LYS A 342 7.43 1.98 -22.33
N GLY A 343 6.84 1.48 -21.26
CA GLY A 343 7.51 0.86 -20.12
C GLY A 343 8.20 1.85 -19.17
N THR A 344 7.98 3.15 -19.35
CA THR A 344 8.54 4.24 -18.55
C THR A 344 7.57 5.41 -18.51
N PHE A 345 7.59 6.21 -17.46
CA PHE A 345 6.91 7.51 -17.47
C PHE A 345 7.67 8.53 -18.31
N PRO A 346 7.03 9.63 -18.75
CA PRO A 346 7.72 10.68 -19.50
C PRO A 346 8.91 11.23 -18.71
N VAL A 347 10.07 11.31 -19.36
CA VAL A 347 11.32 11.78 -18.75
C VAL A 347 11.65 13.18 -19.26
N ASN A 348 11.93 14.08 -18.33
CA ASN A 348 12.47 15.40 -18.61
C ASN A 348 13.63 15.71 -17.64
N ALA A 349 14.22 16.89 -17.71
CA ALA A 349 15.37 17.26 -16.87
C ALA A 349 15.07 17.15 -15.35
N LYS A 350 13.81 17.38 -14.93
CA LYS A 350 13.35 17.30 -13.53
C LYS A 350 12.79 15.93 -13.16
N SER A 351 12.38 15.11 -14.14
CA SER A 351 11.73 13.81 -13.95
C SER A 351 12.63 12.65 -14.39
N ARG A 352 13.89 12.64 -13.95
CA ARG A 352 14.80 11.52 -14.24
C ARG A 352 14.38 10.29 -13.44
N PRO A 353 14.48 9.07 -14.01
CA PRO A 353 14.23 7.83 -13.28
C PRO A 353 15.17 7.71 -12.07
N ARG A 354 14.61 7.44 -10.91
CA ARG A 354 15.34 7.22 -9.65
C ARG A 354 15.05 5.79 -9.18
N PRO A 355 15.90 4.78 -9.50
CA PRO A 355 15.75 3.44 -8.99
C PRO A 355 15.86 3.43 -7.47
N LEU A 356 14.93 2.77 -6.80
CA LEU A 356 14.98 2.58 -5.37
C LEU A 356 16.01 1.50 -5.04
N HIS A 357 16.89 1.78 -4.10
CA HIS A 357 17.89 0.84 -3.63
C HIS A 357 17.75 0.60 -2.13
N PHE A 358 17.62 -0.66 -1.73
CA PHE A 358 17.62 -1.09 -0.34
C PHE A 358 18.86 -1.95 -0.08
N PRO A 359 19.82 -1.49 0.75
CA PRO A 359 21.06 -2.23 0.98
C PRO A 359 20.81 -3.56 1.70
N PHE A 360 21.50 -4.62 1.28
CA PHE A 360 21.40 -5.93 1.94
C PHE A 360 21.75 -5.86 3.44
N SER A 361 22.73 -5.03 3.82
CA SER A 361 23.07 -4.79 5.23
C SER A 361 21.86 -4.26 6.03
N ARG A 362 21.03 -3.41 5.44
CA ARG A 362 19.80 -2.91 6.08
C ARG A 362 18.77 -4.02 6.25
N CYS A 363 18.62 -4.89 5.24
CA CYS A 363 17.78 -6.08 5.35
C CYS A 363 18.21 -6.93 6.57
N VAL A 364 19.50 -7.26 6.68
CA VAL A 364 20.01 -8.05 7.82
C VAL A 364 19.70 -7.38 9.16
N VAL A 365 19.92 -6.07 9.27
CA VAL A 365 19.63 -5.32 10.52
C VAL A 365 18.14 -5.38 10.87
N VAL A 366 17.26 -5.16 9.91
CA VAL A 366 15.81 -5.12 10.13
C VAL A 366 15.29 -6.49 10.55
N GLU A 367 15.66 -7.54 9.82
CA GLU A 367 15.17 -8.90 10.12
C GLU A 367 15.75 -9.43 11.44
N THR A 368 17.02 -9.15 11.73
CA THR A 368 17.62 -9.48 13.03
C THR A 368 16.92 -8.76 14.18
N PHE A 369 16.60 -7.48 14.01
CA PHE A 369 15.86 -6.71 15.02
C PHE A 369 14.52 -7.39 15.35
N TRP A 370 13.74 -7.78 14.34
CA TRP A 370 12.44 -8.41 14.56
C TRP A 370 12.54 -9.77 15.23
N ILE A 371 13.51 -10.60 14.82
CA ILE A 371 13.76 -11.90 15.44
C ILE A 371 14.13 -11.73 16.92
N LEU A 372 15.05 -10.82 17.23
CA LEU A 372 15.48 -10.56 18.60
C LEU A 372 14.36 -9.97 19.46
N LEU A 373 13.58 -9.06 18.92
CA LEU A 373 12.43 -8.45 19.63
C LEU A 373 11.35 -9.49 19.92
N PHE A 374 11.01 -10.34 18.94
CA PHE A 374 10.07 -11.45 19.14
C PHE A 374 10.57 -12.44 20.19
N TYR A 375 11.85 -12.81 20.11
CA TYR A 375 12.49 -13.70 21.06
C TYR A 375 12.48 -13.13 22.49
N ALA A 376 12.79 -11.84 22.64
CA ALA A 376 12.74 -11.16 23.93
C ALA A 376 11.32 -11.16 24.52
N HIS A 377 10.30 -10.80 23.73
CA HIS A 377 8.91 -10.85 24.18
C HIS A 377 8.45 -12.26 24.56
N TYR A 378 8.86 -13.28 23.77
CA TYR A 378 8.55 -14.66 24.10
C TYR A 378 9.13 -15.05 25.47
N HIS A 379 10.41 -14.77 25.73
CA HIS A 379 11.06 -15.17 26.97
C HIS A 379 10.65 -14.35 28.20
N ILE A 380 10.41 -13.06 28.02
CA ILE A 380 10.10 -12.14 29.15
C ILE A 380 8.63 -12.24 29.54
N TRP A 381 7.72 -12.40 28.57
CA TRP A 381 6.29 -12.29 28.81
C TRP A 381 5.52 -13.58 28.54
N VAL A 382 5.68 -14.17 27.34
CA VAL A 382 4.82 -15.28 26.89
C VAL A 382 5.15 -16.56 27.64
N LYS A 383 6.42 -16.95 27.69
CA LYS A 383 6.85 -18.18 28.38
C LYS A 383 6.52 -18.18 29.87
N PRO A 384 6.83 -17.13 30.66
CA PRO A 384 6.42 -17.08 32.07
C PRO A 384 4.91 -17.13 32.26
N LEU A 385 4.13 -16.43 31.44
CA LEU A 385 2.68 -16.47 31.49
C LEU A 385 2.13 -17.87 31.20
N CYS A 386 2.65 -18.56 30.19
CA CYS A 386 2.24 -19.92 29.88
C CYS A 386 2.57 -20.90 31.01
N ILE A 387 3.75 -20.78 31.64
CA ILE A 387 4.12 -21.59 32.81
C ILE A 387 3.20 -21.33 33.98
N PHE A 388 2.91 -20.05 34.26
CA PHE A 388 1.99 -19.65 35.32
C PHE A 388 0.58 -20.22 35.10
N LEU A 389 0.01 -20.09 33.92
CA LEU A 389 -1.30 -20.63 33.58
C LEU A 389 -1.34 -22.16 33.64
N LEU A 390 -0.27 -22.83 33.17
CA LEU A 390 -0.14 -24.29 33.26
C LEU A 390 -0.14 -24.75 34.71
N ASN A 391 0.60 -24.08 35.58
CA ASN A 391 0.63 -24.40 37.03
C ASN A 391 -0.74 -24.20 37.69
N ILE A 392 -1.50 -23.15 37.30
CA ILE A 392 -2.87 -22.98 37.77
C ILE A 392 -3.75 -24.16 37.35
N VAL A 393 -3.72 -24.52 36.07
CA VAL A 393 -4.51 -25.65 35.57
C VAL A 393 -4.14 -26.93 36.28
N LEU A 394 -2.85 -27.24 36.43
CA LEU A 394 -2.41 -28.44 37.17
C LEU A 394 -2.84 -28.44 38.63
N SER A 395 -2.82 -27.29 39.31
CA SER A 395 -3.25 -27.18 40.71
C SER A 395 -4.76 -27.37 40.92
N VAL A 396 -5.58 -27.29 39.87
CA VAL A 396 -7.03 -27.53 39.91
C VAL A 396 -7.33 -29.03 39.71
N PHE A 397 -6.42 -29.78 39.06
CA PHE A 397 -6.62 -31.21 38.75
C PHE A 397 -5.80 -32.16 39.63
N ILE A 398 -4.97 -31.65 40.53
CA ILE A 398 -4.21 -32.37 41.55
C ILE A 398 -4.71 -31.93 42.93
#